data_3881cb96841357c37a34a69aa745df8c
#
_entry.id   3881cb96841357c37a34a69aa745df8c
#
_cell.length_a   1.000
_cell.length_b   1.000
_cell.length_c   1.000
_cell.angle_alpha   90.00
_cell.angle_beta   90.00
_cell.angle_gamma   90.00
#
_symmetry.space_group_name_H-M   'P 1'
#
loop_
_entity.id
_entity.type
_entity.pdbx_description
1 polymer ?
#
loop_
_entity_poly.entity_id
_entity_poly.type
_entity_poly.pdbx_seq_one_letter_code
_entity_poly.pdbx_strand_id
1 'polypeptide(L)'
;HKIIVVGEEHYTPLGVIRSLGEEGIAPIAYIKKNSRTKIASCSRYISELHMVDDYNIAVDEIVNKYGDESLKPVIIACDDIVVRSFDKLYDSIKSKFYVNNAGASGRIAHYQDKNVLYELARKCGLNVAKSWKVNCGEIPVDITYPVITKPIESYEGWKQDYYICSNKEELKKAYKKIKGNTLLLQSYIKKKTEMTLEGFSAEQGKKTLFAIKARYTYILPDYYSMAMVVSN
;
A
#
# COMPACT_ATOMS: atom_id res chain seq x y z
N HIS A 1 -24.73 7.28 5.58
CA HIS A 1 -23.90 6.14 5.16
C HIS A 1 -23.17 5.58 6.38
N LYS A 2 -23.15 4.26 6.53
CA LYS A 2 -22.21 3.61 7.46
C LYS A 2 -20.79 3.74 6.92
N ILE A 3 -19.83 3.97 7.81
CA ILE A 3 -18.42 3.96 7.44
C ILE A 3 -17.76 2.77 8.11
N ILE A 4 -17.09 1.94 7.32
CA ILE A 4 -16.47 0.69 7.76
C ILE A 4 -14.96 0.82 7.52
N VAL A 5 -14.18 0.81 8.58
CA VAL A 5 -12.72 0.84 8.53
C VAL A 5 -12.20 -0.58 8.70
N VAL A 6 -11.34 -1.02 7.78
CA VAL A 6 -10.77 -2.37 7.79
C VAL A 6 -9.25 -2.28 7.78
N GLY A 7 -8.61 -2.91 8.74
CA GLY A 7 -7.14 -2.93 8.86
C GLY A 7 -6.68 -3.86 9.99
N GLU A 8 -5.38 -3.85 10.30
CA GLU A 8 -4.87 -4.57 11.47
C GLU A 8 -4.60 -3.64 12.65
N GLU A 9 -4.19 -4.19 13.78
CA GLU A 9 -3.76 -3.43 14.95
C GLU A 9 -2.50 -2.60 14.64
N HIS A 10 -2.74 -1.42 14.05
CA HIS A 10 -1.69 -0.52 13.56
C HIS A 10 -2.12 0.95 13.69
N TYR A 11 -1.16 1.88 13.57
CA TYR A 11 -1.45 3.31 13.63
C TYR A 11 -2.26 3.83 12.43
N THR A 12 -2.22 3.15 11.26
CA THR A 12 -2.96 3.59 10.07
C THR A 12 -4.48 3.55 10.30
N PRO A 13 -5.13 2.41 10.65
CA PRO A 13 -6.54 2.42 10.95
C PRO A 13 -6.87 3.27 12.19
N LEU A 14 -5.99 3.33 13.20
CA LEU A 14 -6.18 4.24 14.34
C LEU A 14 -6.28 5.71 13.89
N GLY A 15 -5.39 6.15 12.99
CA GLY A 15 -5.42 7.51 12.44
C GLY A 15 -6.72 7.81 11.71
N VAL A 16 -7.17 6.90 10.85
CA VAL A 16 -8.45 7.02 10.13
C VAL A 16 -9.64 7.11 11.09
N ILE A 17 -9.71 6.18 12.06
CA ILE A 17 -10.79 6.13 13.06
C ILE A 17 -10.83 7.43 13.87
N ARG A 18 -9.66 7.95 14.28
CA ARG A 18 -9.58 9.21 15.03
C ARG A 18 -10.01 10.41 14.20
N SER A 19 -9.53 10.52 12.97
CA SER A 19 -9.93 11.63 12.09
C SER A 19 -11.43 11.65 11.83
N LEU A 20 -12.06 10.49 11.64
CA LEU A 20 -13.51 10.37 11.53
C LEU A 20 -14.20 10.77 12.84
N GLY A 21 -13.71 10.28 13.97
CA GLY A 21 -14.30 10.52 15.29
C GLY A 21 -14.21 11.98 15.73
N GLU A 22 -13.15 12.69 15.37
CA GLU A 22 -12.99 14.13 15.62
C GLU A 22 -14.02 14.97 14.85
N GLU A 23 -14.49 14.46 13.70
CA GLU A 23 -15.57 15.04 12.92
C GLU A 23 -16.98 14.49 13.30
N GLY A 24 -17.09 13.79 14.44
CA GLY A 24 -18.36 13.28 14.94
C GLY A 24 -18.86 12.00 14.25
N ILE A 25 -18.01 11.35 13.43
CA ILE A 25 -18.35 10.12 12.72
C ILE A 25 -17.79 8.94 13.49
N ALA A 26 -18.66 8.07 14.00
CA ALA A 26 -18.26 6.86 14.70
C ALA A 26 -18.27 5.64 13.73
N PRO A 27 -17.12 5.20 13.21
CA PRO A 27 -17.06 4.11 12.24
C PRO A 27 -17.26 2.74 12.88
N ILE A 28 -17.71 1.77 12.07
CA ILE A 28 -17.60 0.35 12.34
C ILE A 28 -16.15 -0.04 12.02
N ALA A 29 -15.50 -0.81 12.89
CA ALA A 29 -14.12 -1.21 12.69
C ALA A 29 -13.98 -2.74 12.63
N TYR A 30 -13.39 -3.24 11.54
CA TYR A 30 -12.94 -4.62 11.39
C TYR A 30 -11.43 -4.64 11.54
N ILE A 31 -10.94 -5.09 12.69
CA ILE A 31 -9.52 -5.03 13.04
C ILE A 31 -8.95 -6.44 13.12
N LYS A 32 -7.98 -6.72 12.26
CA LYS A 32 -7.22 -7.96 12.31
C LYS A 32 -6.32 -7.96 13.54
N LYS A 33 -6.39 -9.05 14.30
CA LYS A 33 -5.60 -9.23 15.51
C LYS A 33 -4.10 -9.21 15.20
N ASN A 34 -3.35 -8.57 16.09
CA ASN A 34 -1.90 -8.58 16.09
C ASN A 34 -1.43 -8.97 17.50
N SER A 35 -0.52 -9.93 17.60
CA SER A 35 -0.02 -10.42 18.87
C SER A 35 0.81 -9.38 19.66
N ARG A 36 1.32 -8.35 18.99
CA ARG A 36 2.27 -7.38 19.54
C ARG A 36 1.63 -6.04 19.92
N THR A 37 0.54 -5.66 19.29
CA THR A 37 -0.06 -4.34 19.46
C THR A 37 -1.57 -4.41 19.61
N LYS A 38 -2.11 -3.53 20.43
CA LYS A 38 -3.55 -3.29 20.61
C LYS A 38 -3.75 -1.79 20.72
N ILE A 39 -3.86 -1.11 19.58
CA ILE A 39 -3.97 0.36 19.55
C ILE A 39 -5.20 0.83 18.78
N ALA A 40 -5.48 0.25 17.62
CA ALA A 40 -6.60 0.66 16.81
C ALA A 40 -7.92 0.27 17.44
N SER A 41 -8.03 -0.98 17.94
CA SER A 41 -9.21 -1.51 18.60
C SER A 41 -9.58 -0.80 19.91
N CYS A 42 -8.63 -0.08 20.52
CA CYS A 42 -8.88 0.66 21.75
C CYS A 42 -9.44 2.07 21.53
N SER A 43 -9.69 2.48 20.30
CA SER A 43 -10.19 3.83 20.02
C SER A 43 -11.63 4.02 20.52
N ARG A 44 -11.84 5.09 21.31
CA ARG A 44 -13.15 5.49 21.82
C ARG A 44 -14.16 5.92 20.73
N TYR A 45 -13.69 6.14 19.53
CA TYR A 45 -14.52 6.60 18.41
C TYR A 45 -15.18 5.48 17.61
N ILE A 46 -14.88 4.21 17.94
CA ILE A 46 -15.48 3.05 17.28
C ILE A 46 -16.91 2.87 17.75
N SER A 47 -17.87 2.77 16.84
CA SER A 47 -19.27 2.46 17.16
C SER A 47 -19.52 0.96 17.33
N GLU A 48 -18.88 0.14 16.51
CA GLU A 48 -18.98 -1.32 16.53
C GLU A 48 -17.60 -1.90 16.17
N LEU A 49 -17.06 -2.80 17.01
CA LEU A 49 -15.75 -3.42 16.82
C LEU A 49 -15.88 -4.91 16.51
N HIS A 50 -15.29 -5.33 15.41
CA HIS A 50 -15.10 -6.71 15.01
C HIS A 50 -13.62 -7.06 15.01
N MET A 51 -13.22 -7.98 15.89
CA MET A 51 -11.86 -8.52 15.91
C MET A 51 -11.79 -9.77 15.06
N VAL A 52 -11.02 -9.74 13.99
CA VAL A 52 -10.89 -10.86 13.03
C VAL A 52 -9.49 -11.45 13.03
N ASP A 53 -9.38 -12.71 12.68
CA ASP A 53 -8.08 -13.40 12.53
C ASP A 53 -7.58 -13.34 11.08
N ASP A 54 -8.50 -13.17 10.11
CA ASP A 54 -8.19 -13.11 8.68
C ASP A 54 -9.04 -12.05 7.97
N TYR A 55 -8.47 -11.41 6.96
CA TYR A 55 -9.16 -10.39 6.18
C TYR A 55 -10.27 -10.94 5.28
N ASN A 56 -10.18 -12.21 4.82
CA ASN A 56 -11.24 -12.78 4.02
C ASN A 56 -12.51 -12.93 4.86
N ILE A 57 -12.38 -13.28 6.15
CA ILE A 57 -13.53 -13.32 7.08
C ILE A 57 -14.16 -11.93 7.18
N ALA A 58 -13.33 -10.89 7.37
CA ALA A 58 -13.83 -9.52 7.46
C ALA A 58 -14.56 -9.09 6.18
N VAL A 59 -14.00 -9.39 5.00
CA VAL A 59 -14.58 -9.04 3.71
C VAL A 59 -15.92 -9.74 3.50
N ASP A 60 -15.98 -11.04 3.77
CA ASP A 60 -17.20 -11.84 3.62
C ASP A 60 -18.30 -11.36 4.58
N GLU A 61 -17.97 -11.11 5.85
CA GLU A 61 -18.91 -10.57 6.83
C GLU A 61 -19.43 -9.19 6.41
N ILE A 62 -18.57 -8.28 5.95
CA ILE A 62 -18.97 -6.95 5.50
C ILE A 62 -19.93 -7.03 4.33
N VAL A 63 -19.59 -7.83 3.32
CA VAL A 63 -20.41 -7.97 2.11
C VAL A 63 -21.77 -8.56 2.44
N ASN A 64 -21.82 -9.58 3.30
CA ASN A 64 -23.07 -10.25 3.69
C ASN A 64 -23.92 -9.39 4.64
N LYS A 65 -23.30 -8.73 5.64
CA LYS A 65 -24.02 -8.00 6.68
C LYS A 65 -24.53 -6.64 6.20
N TYR A 66 -23.75 -5.96 5.36
CA TYR A 66 -24.02 -4.56 5.00
C TYR A 66 -24.35 -4.36 3.51
N GLY A 67 -24.37 -5.44 2.72
CA GLY A 67 -24.61 -5.35 1.27
C GLY A 67 -26.00 -4.92 0.86
N ASP A 68 -26.99 -5.01 1.77
CA ASP A 68 -28.38 -4.65 1.50
C ASP A 68 -28.83 -3.38 2.25
N GLU A 69 -27.87 -2.57 2.73
CA GLU A 69 -28.16 -1.28 3.32
C GLU A 69 -28.79 -0.32 2.31
N SER A 70 -29.81 0.42 2.73
CA SER A 70 -30.47 1.42 1.88
C SER A 70 -29.57 2.54 1.40
N LEU A 71 -28.60 2.92 2.21
CA LEU A 71 -27.54 3.86 1.88
C LEU A 71 -26.20 3.10 1.81
N LYS A 72 -25.63 3.02 0.62
CA LYS A 72 -24.36 2.31 0.39
C LYS A 72 -23.32 2.66 1.45
N PRO A 73 -22.82 1.67 2.22
CA PRO A 73 -21.71 1.92 3.13
C PRO A 73 -20.43 2.34 2.40
N VAL A 74 -19.58 3.09 3.10
CA VAL A 74 -18.24 3.48 2.64
C VAL A 74 -17.23 2.57 3.31
N ILE A 75 -16.42 1.87 2.53
CA ILE A 75 -15.34 1.01 3.02
C ILE A 75 -14.01 1.74 2.89
N ILE A 76 -13.29 1.88 4.00
CA ILE A 76 -11.93 2.42 4.05
C ILE A 76 -10.98 1.29 4.41
N ALA A 77 -10.26 0.81 3.41
CA ALA A 77 -9.26 -0.24 3.55
C ALA A 77 -7.91 0.39 3.91
N CYS A 78 -7.34 -0.02 5.05
CA CYS A 78 -6.09 0.54 5.60
C CYS A 78 -4.86 -0.34 5.40
N ASP A 79 -4.96 -1.36 4.54
CA ASP A 79 -3.91 -2.34 4.29
C ASP A 79 -3.97 -2.81 2.84
N ASP A 80 -2.83 -3.02 2.22
CA ASP A 80 -2.73 -3.44 0.80
C ASP A 80 -3.45 -4.76 0.52
N ILE A 81 -3.45 -5.69 1.48
CA ILE A 81 -4.13 -6.98 1.34
C ILE A 81 -5.64 -6.77 1.31
N VAL A 82 -6.16 -5.94 2.20
CA VAL A 82 -7.60 -5.60 2.26
C VAL A 82 -8.04 -4.88 0.98
N VAL A 83 -7.24 -3.91 0.53
CA VAL A 83 -7.48 -3.20 -0.74
C VAL A 83 -7.61 -4.19 -1.90
N ARG A 84 -6.68 -5.16 -2.00
CA ARG A 84 -6.72 -6.20 -3.04
C ARG A 84 -7.94 -7.12 -2.92
N SER A 85 -8.35 -7.44 -1.70
CA SER A 85 -9.52 -8.30 -1.47
C SER A 85 -10.80 -7.63 -1.98
N PHE A 86 -11.01 -6.36 -1.68
CA PHE A 86 -12.13 -5.60 -2.22
C PHE A 86 -12.00 -5.31 -3.72
N ASP A 87 -10.78 -5.06 -4.23
CA ASP A 87 -10.52 -4.86 -5.66
C ASP A 87 -10.94 -6.08 -6.49
N LYS A 88 -10.66 -7.29 -6.00
CA LYS A 88 -11.11 -8.54 -6.66
C LYS A 88 -12.63 -8.63 -6.77
N LEU A 89 -13.34 -8.13 -5.78
CA LEU A 89 -14.81 -8.19 -5.71
C LEU A 89 -15.49 -6.96 -6.32
N TYR A 90 -14.73 -5.93 -6.74
CA TYR A 90 -15.26 -4.62 -7.08
C TYR A 90 -16.48 -4.67 -8.01
N ASP A 91 -16.42 -5.41 -9.11
CA ASP A 91 -17.53 -5.48 -10.08
C ASP A 91 -18.82 -6.06 -9.50
N SER A 92 -18.73 -6.94 -8.52
CA SER A 92 -19.89 -7.52 -7.84
C SER A 92 -20.45 -6.65 -6.71
N ILE A 93 -19.61 -5.79 -6.09
CA ILE A 93 -19.99 -4.99 -4.93
C ILE A 93 -20.19 -3.50 -5.22
N LYS A 94 -19.77 -2.99 -6.38
CA LYS A 94 -19.84 -1.55 -6.73
C LYS A 94 -21.24 -0.93 -6.69
N SER A 95 -22.28 -1.74 -6.84
CA SER A 95 -23.66 -1.29 -6.68
C SER A 95 -24.09 -1.16 -5.21
N LYS A 96 -23.40 -1.84 -4.30
CA LYS A 96 -23.75 -1.98 -2.88
C LYS A 96 -22.87 -1.14 -1.95
N PHE A 97 -21.62 -0.86 -2.34
CA PHE A 97 -20.63 -0.16 -1.51
C PHE A 97 -19.92 0.97 -2.26
N TYR A 98 -19.46 1.95 -1.51
CA TYR A 98 -18.39 2.86 -1.95
C TYR A 98 -17.06 2.31 -1.44
N VAL A 99 -16.18 1.96 -2.36
CA VAL A 99 -14.85 1.43 -2.05
C VAL A 99 -13.84 2.01 -3.03
N ASN A 100 -12.61 2.18 -2.57
CA ASN A 100 -11.51 2.61 -3.42
C ASN A 100 -11.35 1.64 -4.60
N ASN A 101 -11.27 2.16 -5.83
CA ASN A 101 -11.23 1.32 -7.02
C ASN A 101 -10.47 1.99 -8.17
N ALA A 102 -10.10 1.18 -9.14
CA ALA A 102 -9.49 1.64 -10.40
C ALA A 102 -10.42 1.38 -11.62
N GLY A 103 -11.74 1.26 -11.38
CA GLY A 103 -12.77 1.16 -12.41
C GLY A 103 -13.16 -0.26 -12.83
N ALA A 104 -12.41 -1.29 -12.43
CA ALA A 104 -12.76 -2.70 -12.65
C ALA A 104 -12.05 -3.60 -11.64
N SER A 105 -12.59 -4.79 -11.42
CA SER A 105 -11.99 -5.80 -10.55
C SER A 105 -10.56 -6.15 -10.99
N GLY A 106 -9.65 -6.26 -10.01
CA GLY A 106 -8.25 -6.63 -10.23
C GLY A 106 -7.33 -5.52 -10.75
N ARG A 107 -7.85 -4.33 -11.04
CA ARG A 107 -7.02 -3.25 -11.59
C ARG A 107 -6.12 -2.58 -10.58
N ILE A 108 -6.53 -2.46 -9.31
CA ILE A 108 -5.62 -1.96 -8.28
C ILE A 108 -4.48 -2.95 -8.10
N ALA A 109 -4.79 -4.25 -7.99
CA ALA A 109 -3.78 -5.30 -7.88
C ALA A 109 -2.78 -5.28 -9.04
N HIS A 110 -3.26 -5.04 -10.28
CA HIS A 110 -2.40 -4.88 -11.45
C HIS A 110 -1.41 -3.71 -11.30
N TYR A 111 -1.87 -2.54 -10.83
CA TYR A 111 -1.00 -1.37 -10.65
C TYR A 111 -0.14 -1.43 -9.37
N GLN A 112 -0.39 -2.37 -8.46
CA GLN A 112 0.51 -2.63 -7.33
C GLN A 112 1.79 -3.39 -7.75
N ASP A 113 1.83 -4.01 -8.94
CA ASP A 113 3.07 -4.52 -9.52
C ASP A 113 3.98 -3.34 -9.87
N LYS A 114 5.15 -3.28 -9.23
CA LYS A 114 6.11 -2.19 -9.39
C LYS A 114 6.61 -2.06 -10.83
N ASN A 115 6.72 -3.16 -11.56
CA ASN A 115 7.16 -3.11 -12.95
C ASN A 115 6.11 -2.42 -13.83
N VAL A 116 4.84 -2.80 -13.66
CA VAL A 116 3.70 -2.16 -14.36
C VAL A 116 3.64 -0.67 -14.04
N LEU A 117 3.78 -0.33 -12.74
CA LEU A 117 3.75 1.06 -12.29
C LEU A 117 4.90 1.89 -12.91
N TYR A 118 6.11 1.34 -12.96
CA TYR A 118 7.26 2.05 -13.53
C TYR A 118 7.15 2.20 -15.05
N GLU A 119 6.61 1.21 -15.75
CA GLU A 119 6.33 1.32 -17.18
C GLU A 119 5.29 2.41 -17.48
N LEU A 120 4.21 2.45 -16.68
CA LEU A 120 3.20 3.49 -16.79
C LEU A 120 3.80 4.88 -16.52
N ALA A 121 4.61 5.01 -15.47
CA ALA A 121 5.27 6.26 -15.14
C ALA A 121 6.16 6.75 -16.29
N ARG A 122 6.93 5.86 -16.93
CA ARG A 122 7.73 6.21 -18.13
C ARG A 122 6.85 6.66 -19.29
N LYS A 123 5.73 5.97 -19.56
CA LYS A 123 4.77 6.36 -20.60
C LYS A 123 4.16 7.74 -20.34
N CYS A 124 4.02 8.12 -19.05
CA CYS A 124 3.56 9.45 -18.64
C CYS A 124 4.69 10.51 -18.64
N GLY A 125 5.88 10.20 -19.13
CA GLY A 125 7.02 11.13 -19.19
C GLY A 125 7.72 11.36 -17.84
N LEU A 126 7.43 10.55 -16.81
CA LEU A 126 8.10 10.67 -15.51
C LEU A 126 9.50 10.05 -15.57
N ASN A 127 10.46 10.72 -14.93
CA ASN A 127 11.81 10.21 -14.79
C ASN A 127 11.86 9.12 -13.70
N VAL A 128 12.00 7.88 -14.14
CA VAL A 128 12.04 6.70 -13.24
C VAL A 128 13.42 6.06 -13.32
N ALA A 129 13.92 5.62 -12.17
CA ALA A 129 15.18 4.87 -12.12
C ALA A 129 15.09 3.62 -13.02
N LYS A 130 16.18 3.34 -13.75
CA LYS A 130 16.28 2.15 -14.60
C LYS A 130 16.08 0.91 -13.77
N SER A 131 15.26 -0.01 -14.23
CA SER A 131 14.88 -1.21 -13.50
C SER A 131 14.78 -2.42 -14.43
N TRP A 132 15.04 -3.60 -13.88
CA TRP A 132 15.00 -4.89 -14.57
C TRP A 132 14.22 -5.88 -13.71
N LYS A 133 13.23 -6.52 -14.29
CA LYS A 133 12.57 -7.67 -13.69
C LYS A 133 13.39 -8.91 -14.03
N VAL A 134 13.88 -9.62 -13.02
CA VAL A 134 14.79 -10.75 -13.19
C VAL A 134 14.39 -11.92 -12.30
N ASN A 135 14.75 -13.13 -12.70
CA ASN A 135 14.74 -14.26 -11.80
C ASN A 135 15.95 -14.17 -10.86
N CYS A 136 15.79 -14.66 -9.62
CA CYS A 136 16.87 -14.67 -8.65
C CYS A 136 18.07 -15.46 -9.21
N GLY A 137 19.24 -14.80 -9.29
CA GLY A 137 20.45 -15.35 -9.89
C GLY A 137 20.80 -14.75 -11.27
N GLU A 138 19.83 -14.18 -11.98
CA GLU A 138 20.05 -13.54 -13.28
C GLU A 138 20.65 -12.14 -13.11
N ILE A 139 21.60 -11.80 -13.96
CA ILE A 139 22.23 -10.48 -14.00
C ILE A 139 22.09 -9.92 -15.41
N PRO A 140 21.35 -8.82 -15.60
CA PRO A 140 21.20 -8.18 -16.90
C PRO A 140 22.55 -7.76 -17.51
N VAL A 141 22.69 -7.91 -18.82
CA VAL A 141 23.93 -7.56 -19.53
C VAL A 141 24.24 -6.07 -19.43
N ASP A 142 23.20 -5.25 -19.43
CA ASP A 142 23.28 -3.78 -19.39
C ASP A 142 23.15 -3.17 -17.99
N ILE A 143 23.37 -3.99 -16.94
CA ILE A 143 23.31 -3.55 -15.56
C ILE A 143 24.42 -2.53 -15.24
N THR A 144 24.06 -1.48 -14.54
CA THR A 144 24.98 -0.47 -14.02
C THR A 144 24.88 -0.40 -12.51
N TYR A 145 26.00 -0.53 -11.82
CA TYR A 145 26.07 -0.46 -10.36
C TYR A 145 26.24 0.99 -9.86
N PRO A 146 25.80 1.32 -8.63
CA PRO A 146 25.13 0.42 -7.68
C PRO A 146 23.65 0.14 -8.04
N VAL A 147 23.16 -1.02 -7.64
CA VAL A 147 21.75 -1.40 -7.76
C VAL A 147 21.16 -1.75 -6.41
N ILE A 148 19.83 -1.67 -6.32
CA ILE A 148 19.05 -2.15 -5.18
C ILE A 148 18.12 -3.28 -5.61
N THR A 149 18.04 -4.35 -4.81
CA THR A 149 17.06 -5.41 -4.99
C THR A 149 15.74 -5.01 -4.33
N LYS A 150 14.61 -5.38 -4.93
CA LYS A 150 13.27 -5.14 -4.38
C LYS A 150 12.36 -6.34 -4.69
N PRO A 151 11.50 -6.78 -3.77
CA PRO A 151 10.44 -7.70 -4.13
C PRO A 151 9.51 -7.04 -5.17
N ILE A 152 8.96 -7.80 -6.07
CA ILE A 152 8.06 -7.29 -7.11
C ILE A 152 6.79 -6.78 -6.48
N GLU A 153 6.20 -7.55 -5.58
CA GLU A 153 4.97 -7.22 -4.90
C GLU A 153 5.23 -6.61 -3.51
N SER A 154 4.45 -5.59 -3.15
CA SER A 154 4.67 -4.84 -1.91
C SER A 154 4.31 -5.61 -0.64
N TYR A 155 3.45 -6.64 -0.76
CA TYR A 155 2.96 -7.45 0.37
C TYR A 155 3.82 -8.69 0.68
N GLU A 156 4.79 -9.05 -0.17
CA GLU A 156 5.65 -10.25 0.01
C GLU A 156 6.72 -10.13 1.11
N GLY A 157 6.55 -9.26 2.03
CA GLY A 157 7.44 -9.11 3.17
C GLY A 157 8.09 -7.73 3.27
N TRP A 158 7.98 -7.18 4.46
CA TRP A 158 8.45 -5.84 4.76
C TRP A 158 9.97 -5.81 4.74
N LYS A 159 10.57 -5.33 3.64
CA LYS A 159 12.01 -5.04 3.48
C LYS A 159 12.98 -6.21 3.72
N GLN A 160 12.51 -7.45 3.59
CA GLN A 160 13.39 -8.61 3.81
C GLN A 160 14.39 -8.83 2.67
N ASP A 161 14.07 -8.44 1.44
CA ASP A 161 14.88 -8.68 0.25
C ASP A 161 15.46 -7.39 -0.38
N TYR A 162 15.70 -6.37 0.45
CA TYR A 162 16.30 -5.11 0.03
C TYR A 162 17.81 -5.12 0.30
N TYR A 163 18.60 -5.22 -0.75
CA TYR A 163 20.06 -5.17 -0.69
C TYR A 163 20.59 -4.12 -1.67
N ILE A 164 21.44 -3.23 -1.19
CA ILE A 164 22.21 -2.32 -2.05
C ILE A 164 23.48 -3.06 -2.43
N CYS A 165 23.74 -3.18 -3.73
CA CYS A 165 24.88 -3.91 -4.27
C CYS A 165 25.70 -2.99 -5.14
N SER A 166 26.95 -2.76 -4.76
CA SER A 166 27.90 -1.88 -5.44
C SER A 166 28.61 -2.56 -6.61
N ASN A 167 28.52 -3.89 -6.70
CA ASN A 167 29.16 -4.70 -7.74
C ASN A 167 28.47 -6.07 -7.89
N LYS A 168 28.94 -6.83 -8.88
CA LYS A 168 28.39 -8.16 -9.23
C LYS A 168 28.54 -9.17 -8.10
N GLU A 169 29.61 -9.14 -7.35
CA GLU A 169 29.91 -10.07 -6.26
C GLU A 169 28.95 -9.87 -5.09
N GLU A 170 28.67 -8.60 -4.76
CA GLU A 170 27.67 -8.25 -3.73
C GLU A 170 26.26 -8.70 -4.16
N LEU A 171 25.90 -8.49 -5.43
CA LEU A 171 24.63 -8.93 -5.95
C LEU A 171 24.47 -10.47 -5.87
N LYS A 172 25.52 -11.21 -6.22
CA LYS A 172 25.51 -12.69 -6.06
C LYS A 172 25.37 -13.12 -4.60
N LYS A 173 25.99 -12.38 -3.66
CA LYS A 173 25.79 -12.64 -2.21
C LYS A 173 24.39 -12.32 -1.76
N ALA A 174 23.77 -11.26 -2.26
CA ALA A 174 22.40 -10.90 -1.97
C ALA A 174 21.42 -11.99 -2.47
N TYR A 175 21.61 -12.50 -3.67
CA TYR A 175 20.78 -13.58 -4.23
C TYR A 175 20.73 -14.83 -3.37
N LYS A 176 21.82 -15.17 -2.66
CA LYS A 176 21.84 -16.32 -1.74
C LYS A 176 20.95 -16.14 -0.50
N LYS A 177 20.57 -14.90 -0.19
CA LYS A 177 19.75 -14.55 0.98
C LYS A 177 18.29 -14.29 0.60
N ILE A 178 18.04 -13.91 -0.65
CA ILE A 178 16.70 -13.63 -1.17
C ILE A 178 15.90 -14.91 -1.27
N LYS A 179 14.69 -14.90 -0.74
CA LYS A 179 13.79 -16.06 -0.74
C LYS A 179 12.85 -16.09 -1.94
N GLY A 180 12.62 -14.95 -2.57
CA GLY A 180 11.74 -14.83 -3.73
C GLY A 180 12.40 -15.37 -5.02
N ASN A 181 11.58 -15.97 -5.89
CA ASN A 181 12.07 -16.47 -7.19
C ASN A 181 12.29 -15.35 -8.21
N THR A 182 11.52 -14.26 -8.12
CA THR A 182 11.57 -13.13 -9.05
C THR A 182 11.68 -11.83 -8.25
N LEU A 183 12.49 -10.92 -8.74
CA LEU A 183 12.71 -9.63 -8.08
C LEU A 183 12.90 -8.50 -9.09
N LEU A 184 12.82 -7.29 -8.61
CA LEU A 184 13.18 -6.09 -9.35
C LEU A 184 14.59 -5.65 -8.93
N LEU A 185 15.51 -5.58 -9.89
CA LEU A 185 16.73 -4.82 -9.75
C LEU A 185 16.45 -3.40 -10.20
N GLN A 186 16.96 -2.42 -9.46
CA GLN A 186 16.79 -1.01 -9.82
C GLN A 186 18.10 -0.26 -9.58
N SER A 187 18.44 0.66 -10.47
CA SER A 187 19.56 1.57 -10.26
C SER A 187 19.41 2.29 -8.92
N TYR A 188 20.40 2.18 -8.06
CA TYR A 188 20.36 2.80 -6.75
C TYR A 188 20.61 4.30 -6.85
N ILE A 189 19.68 5.08 -6.31
CA ILE A 189 19.80 6.53 -6.23
C ILE A 189 20.20 6.90 -4.80
N LYS A 190 21.41 7.45 -4.64
CA LYS A 190 21.83 7.99 -3.34
C LYS A 190 20.96 9.20 -3.00
N LYS A 191 20.19 9.08 -1.94
CA LYS A 191 19.21 10.09 -1.54
C LYS A 191 19.93 11.33 -1.02
N LYS A 192 19.58 12.49 -1.56
CA LYS A 192 19.85 13.81 -0.96
C LYS A 192 18.60 14.29 -0.21
N THR A 193 17.45 14.03 -0.78
CA THR A 193 16.14 14.41 -0.23
C THR A 193 15.13 13.34 -0.64
N GLU A 194 14.17 13.10 0.20
CA GLU A 194 13.03 12.24 -0.13
C GLU A 194 11.73 13.01 0.13
N MET A 195 10.80 12.86 -0.78
CA MET A 195 9.48 13.49 -0.72
C MET A 195 8.41 12.46 -1.05
N THR A 196 7.24 12.64 -0.52
CA THR A 196 6.04 11.96 -0.97
C THR A 196 5.01 12.98 -1.44
N LEU A 197 4.22 12.60 -2.41
CA LEU A 197 3.03 13.31 -2.84
C LEU A 197 1.86 12.37 -2.63
N GLU A 198 0.95 12.75 -1.74
CA GLU A 198 -0.25 12.00 -1.45
C GLU A 198 -1.47 12.80 -1.89
N GLY A 199 -2.42 12.14 -2.51
CA GLY A 199 -3.60 12.82 -3.01
C GLY A 199 -4.76 11.89 -3.23
N PHE A 200 -5.91 12.48 -3.46
CA PHE A 200 -7.11 11.75 -3.80
C PHE A 200 -7.73 12.32 -5.07
N SER A 201 -8.01 11.46 -6.02
CA SER A 201 -8.68 11.80 -7.27
C SER A 201 -10.03 11.08 -7.37
N ALA A 202 -11.00 11.79 -7.93
CA ALA A 202 -12.35 11.29 -8.20
C ALA A 202 -12.62 11.27 -9.71
N GLU A 203 -13.80 10.80 -10.09
CA GLU A 203 -14.26 10.81 -11.50
C GLU A 203 -13.26 10.11 -12.45
N GLN A 204 -12.76 8.95 -12.04
CA GLN A 204 -11.77 8.16 -12.80
C GLN A 204 -10.45 8.93 -13.05
N GLY A 205 -10.01 9.72 -12.07
CA GLY A 205 -8.78 10.50 -12.14
C GLY A 205 -8.91 11.86 -12.81
N LYS A 206 -10.09 12.24 -13.28
CA LYS A 206 -10.32 13.52 -13.95
C LYS A 206 -10.30 14.72 -12.99
N LYS A 207 -10.61 14.47 -11.71
CA LYS A 207 -10.68 15.52 -10.69
C LYS A 207 -9.79 15.17 -9.51
N THR A 208 -8.72 15.92 -9.30
CA THR A 208 -7.92 15.84 -8.08
C THR A 208 -8.61 16.67 -7.00
N LEU A 209 -9.03 16.01 -5.92
CA LEU A 209 -9.70 16.67 -4.80
C LEU A 209 -8.71 17.35 -3.88
N PHE A 210 -7.58 16.70 -3.62
CA PHE A 210 -6.44 17.27 -2.92
C PHE A 210 -5.15 16.58 -3.33
N ALA A 211 -4.03 17.25 -3.14
CA ALA A 211 -2.69 16.69 -3.23
C ALA A 211 -1.84 17.35 -2.15
N ILE A 212 -1.23 16.53 -1.30
CA ILE A 212 -0.39 16.96 -0.18
C ILE A 212 1.04 16.56 -0.48
N LYS A 213 1.94 17.53 -0.46
CA LYS A 213 3.38 17.30 -0.57
C LYS A 213 3.98 17.21 0.82
N ALA A 214 4.68 16.13 1.10
CA ALA A 214 5.42 15.99 2.33
C ALA A 214 6.91 15.74 2.04
N ARG A 215 7.77 16.33 2.85
CA ARG A 215 9.22 16.15 2.79
C ARG A 215 9.68 15.37 4.02
N TYR A 216 10.51 14.37 3.79
CA TYR A 216 11.15 13.67 4.89
C TYR A 216 12.26 14.53 5.49
N THR A 217 12.19 14.75 6.79
CA THR A 217 13.16 15.54 7.57
C THR A 217 14.27 14.69 8.15
N TYR A 218 14.00 13.40 8.38
CA TYR A 218 14.95 12.46 8.92
C TYR A 218 15.11 11.26 7.98
N ILE A 219 16.29 11.17 7.36
CA ILE A 219 16.63 10.13 6.38
C ILE A 219 17.81 9.34 6.93
N LEU A 220 17.60 8.06 7.20
CA LEU A 220 18.68 7.14 7.52
C LEU A 220 19.49 6.86 6.26
N PRO A 221 20.83 6.95 6.30
CA PRO A 221 21.68 6.53 5.18
C PRO A 221 21.37 5.09 4.78
N ASP A 222 21.25 4.86 3.47
CA ASP A 222 21.02 3.53 2.89
C ASP A 222 19.78 2.77 3.42
N TYR A 223 18.85 3.51 4.02
CA TYR A 223 17.63 2.97 4.59
C TYR A 223 16.41 3.79 4.17
N TYR A 224 15.29 3.67 4.89
CA TYR A 224 14.10 4.45 4.62
C TYR A 224 14.01 5.70 5.50
N SER A 225 13.20 6.62 5.07
CA SER A 225 12.95 7.86 5.81
C SER A 225 12.02 7.62 7.00
N MET A 226 12.31 8.29 8.11
CA MET A 226 11.65 8.03 9.39
C MET A 226 10.59 9.06 9.78
N ALA A 227 10.76 10.29 9.34
CA ALA A 227 9.86 11.38 9.70
C ALA A 227 9.64 12.31 8.52
N MET A 228 8.44 12.84 8.40
CA MET A 228 8.10 13.78 7.34
C MET A 228 7.44 15.03 7.92
N VAL A 229 7.56 16.12 7.20
CA VAL A 229 6.83 17.37 7.44
C VAL A 229 6.02 17.68 6.20
N VAL A 230 4.74 17.94 6.38
CA VAL A 230 3.89 18.45 5.32
C VAL A 230 4.30 19.87 5.02
N SER A 231 4.54 20.17 3.75
CA SER A 231 4.80 21.55 3.31
C SER A 231 3.56 22.10 2.58
N ASN A 232 3.09 23.22 3.04
CA ASN A 232 2.06 23.98 2.33
C ASN A 232 2.62 24.55 1.03
#